data_3f0a0df6ec7eeadad533dc27735544ba
#
_entry.id   3f0a0df6ec7eeadad533dc27735544ba
#
_cell.length_a   1.000
_cell.length_b   1.000
_cell.length_c   1.000
_cell.angle_alpha   90.00
_cell.angle_beta   90.00
_cell.angle_gamma   90.00
#
_symmetry.space_group_name_H-M   'P 1'
#
loop_
_entity.id
_entity.type
_entity.pdbx_description
1 polymer ?
#
loop_
_entity_poly.entity_id
_entity_poly.type
_entity_poly.pdbx_seq_one_letter_code
_entity_poly.pdbx_strand_id
1 'polypeptide(L)'
;MQESDLVLEGRDLSKRFGDLTAVDGVSVAVRRGQITVLLGENGAGKSTYIKMLNGTLKPNSGTLYYEGQETKFGSARHAVKRKIHTIYQSFALIDLFTVKENMKLIFPDKTDDELKAMIQQYGKAVDLDERVALLPAGIKQRLEITKALGSDAKVLLMDEPTSVLAYEERDRLFKDLARLGKEKGLAILIATHKLQDVMDYCQQVAVLKGGKLVLQKPVRDTNLKELTVAMFGASEELEEAPIETKPAAQTESVLEVRNLSVRGDNVPLAVKEASFSMHKGEILCIIAIAGNGQLELADAVYGLRKPLSGKVAPGPAILKAGRKLRIGRVAFASDDPVQTGLAVDLSVKDNFGVSLLDQTSKGRLIDWKALEDLSSKAIEKFEIKCYATEEFLRELSGGNIQKVLVARELSRDVDVLVAVHPARGLDMHTTYLVYRSIMEVAQKGVSVLLISEDVDEALFLSDRLGAMYEGKLSEIKPKGFWTRETLGSYMIGAHVMQEAKA
;
A
#
# COMPACT_ATOMS: atom_id res chain seq x y z
N MET A 1 1.66 9.68 35.67
CA MET A 1 2.05 8.47 34.91
C MET A 1 3.27 7.91 35.63
N GLN A 2 3.19 6.66 36.12
CA GLN A 2 4.26 6.08 36.95
C GLN A 2 5.41 5.57 36.05
N GLU A 3 6.66 5.75 36.49
CA GLU A 3 7.87 5.21 35.83
C GLU A 3 7.83 3.67 35.69
N SER A 4 7.00 3.01 36.48
CA SER A 4 6.80 1.55 36.51
C SER A 4 6.18 0.97 35.20
N ASP A 5 5.60 1.82 34.33
CA ASP A 5 4.92 1.37 33.12
C ASP A 5 5.85 1.29 31.90
N LEU A 6 7.10 1.76 32.04
CA LEU A 6 8.08 1.78 30.98
C LEU A 6 8.74 0.40 30.84
N VAL A 7 8.61 -0.21 29.66
CA VAL A 7 9.15 -1.56 29.41
C VAL A 7 10.41 -1.52 28.56
N LEU A 8 10.37 -0.77 27.44
CA LEU A 8 11.50 -0.64 26.53
C LEU A 8 11.67 0.82 26.13
N GLU A 9 12.90 1.31 26.16
CA GLU A 9 13.20 2.69 25.76
C GLU A 9 14.53 2.76 25.04
N GLY A 10 14.57 3.47 23.92
CA GLY A 10 15.79 3.93 23.32
C GLY A 10 16.01 5.40 23.68
N ARG A 11 17.18 5.76 24.20
CA ARG A 11 17.56 7.14 24.49
C ARG A 11 18.70 7.58 23.59
N ASP A 12 18.48 8.66 22.87
CA ASP A 12 19.44 9.31 21.96
C ASP A 12 20.12 8.37 20.99
N LEU A 13 19.33 7.39 20.50
CA LEU A 13 19.83 6.36 19.58
C LEU A 13 20.18 7.01 18.24
N SER A 14 21.39 6.74 17.75
CA SER A 14 21.84 7.18 16.43
C SER A 14 22.42 6.03 15.63
N LYS A 15 22.19 6.07 14.30
CA LYS A 15 22.75 5.11 13.34
C LYS A 15 23.13 5.76 12.05
N ARG A 16 24.37 5.50 11.61
CA ARG A 16 24.90 5.94 10.31
C ARG A 16 25.29 4.72 9.46
N PHE A 17 25.13 4.86 8.14
CA PHE A 17 25.58 3.93 7.11
C PHE A 17 26.38 4.75 6.10
N GLY A 18 27.72 4.66 6.17
CA GLY A 18 28.58 5.55 5.41
C GLY A 18 28.28 7.01 5.72
N ASP A 19 27.94 7.80 4.71
CA ASP A 19 27.59 9.21 4.84
C ASP A 19 26.14 9.45 5.22
N LEU A 20 25.27 8.43 5.10
CA LEU A 20 23.85 8.53 5.43
C LEU A 20 23.62 8.37 6.94
N THR A 21 23.08 9.40 7.60
CA THR A 21 22.56 9.30 8.97
C THR A 21 21.10 8.87 8.92
N ALA A 22 20.85 7.58 9.19
CA ALA A 22 19.50 7.00 9.11
C ALA A 22 18.65 7.28 10.36
N VAL A 23 19.28 7.44 11.52
CA VAL A 23 18.65 7.82 12.80
C VAL A 23 19.62 8.73 13.56
N ASP A 24 19.15 9.85 14.08
CA ASP A 24 19.96 10.90 14.71
C ASP A 24 19.34 11.33 16.06
N GLY A 25 19.88 10.82 17.16
CA GLY A 25 19.49 11.19 18.52
C GLY A 25 18.03 10.93 18.88
N VAL A 26 17.46 9.82 18.40
CA VAL A 26 16.03 9.50 18.60
C VAL A 26 15.79 8.83 19.94
N SER A 27 14.83 9.36 20.72
CA SER A 27 14.39 8.81 22.00
C SER A 27 12.89 8.47 21.94
N VAL A 28 12.54 7.16 22.08
CA VAL A 28 11.15 6.70 22.10
C VAL A 28 10.97 5.66 23.20
N ALA A 29 9.88 5.81 23.96
CA ALA A 29 9.48 4.95 25.08
C ALA A 29 8.30 4.07 24.69
N VAL A 30 8.38 2.77 24.99
CA VAL A 30 7.32 1.77 24.80
C VAL A 30 6.80 1.35 26.16
N ARG A 31 5.49 1.54 26.38
CA ARG A 31 4.86 1.40 27.69
C ARG A 31 3.95 0.19 27.74
N ARG A 32 3.85 -0.39 28.91
CA ARG A 32 2.97 -1.53 29.21
C ARG A 32 1.51 -1.18 28.91
N GLY A 33 0.83 -2.06 28.20
CA GLY A 33 -0.60 -1.90 27.91
C GLY A 33 -0.96 -0.82 26.89
N GLN A 34 0.03 -0.24 26.21
CA GLN A 34 -0.17 0.84 25.22
C GLN A 34 0.38 0.44 23.86
N ILE A 35 -0.26 0.99 22.82
CA ILE A 35 0.25 1.00 21.45
C ILE A 35 0.91 2.36 21.23
N THR A 36 2.23 2.35 21.09
CA THR A 36 3.04 3.48 20.66
C THR A 36 3.29 3.36 19.16
N VAL A 37 3.13 4.43 18.41
CA VAL A 37 3.45 4.44 16.98
C VAL A 37 4.69 5.26 16.70
N LEU A 38 5.54 4.70 15.86
CA LEU A 38 6.63 5.38 15.19
C LEU A 38 6.16 5.72 13.77
N LEU A 39 5.67 6.94 13.62
CA LEU A 39 5.10 7.45 12.37
C LEU A 39 6.17 8.14 11.53
N GLY A 40 6.11 8.04 10.22
CA GLY A 40 7.03 8.75 9.32
C GLY A 40 7.02 8.19 7.90
N GLU A 41 7.60 8.93 6.97
CA GLU A 41 7.73 8.52 5.58
C GLU A 41 8.63 7.29 5.38
N ASN A 42 8.59 6.72 4.17
CA ASN A 42 9.55 5.70 3.77
C ASN A 42 10.96 6.31 3.78
N GLY A 43 11.91 5.61 4.40
CA GLY A 43 13.26 6.15 4.58
C GLY A 43 13.46 7.08 5.80
N ALA A 44 12.41 7.40 6.57
CA ALA A 44 12.52 8.25 7.77
C ALA A 44 13.31 7.63 8.94
N GLY A 45 13.74 6.35 8.83
CA GLY A 45 14.53 5.67 9.85
C GLY A 45 13.75 4.71 10.76
N LYS A 46 12.44 4.51 10.55
CA LYS A 46 11.55 3.68 11.39
C LYS A 46 12.06 2.25 11.56
N SER A 47 12.25 1.53 10.44
CA SER A 47 12.75 0.14 10.46
C SER A 47 14.16 0.04 11.05
N THR A 48 15.00 1.06 10.83
CA THR A 48 16.34 1.16 11.44
C THR A 48 16.22 1.27 12.96
N TYR A 49 15.29 2.09 13.46
CA TYR A 49 15.04 2.25 14.88
C TYR A 49 14.54 0.94 15.52
N ILE A 50 13.56 0.27 14.90
CA ILE A 50 13.09 -1.07 15.35
C ILE A 50 14.25 -2.08 15.40
N LYS A 51 15.11 -2.11 14.37
CA LYS A 51 16.27 -3.02 14.33
C LYS A 51 17.31 -2.72 15.42
N MET A 52 17.41 -1.48 15.88
CA MET A 52 18.25 -1.15 17.05
C MET A 52 17.61 -1.63 18.35
N LEU A 53 16.29 -1.45 18.53
CA LEU A 53 15.57 -1.89 19.71
C LEU A 53 15.59 -3.40 19.90
N ASN A 54 15.55 -4.18 18.81
CA ASN A 54 15.58 -5.65 18.88
C ASN A 54 17.00 -6.25 18.81
N GLY A 55 18.04 -5.42 18.74
CA GLY A 55 19.43 -5.86 18.71
C GLY A 55 19.90 -6.48 17.40
N THR A 56 19.10 -6.44 16.33
CA THR A 56 19.55 -6.84 14.97
C THR A 56 20.59 -5.87 14.44
N LEU A 57 20.49 -4.61 14.83
CA LEU A 57 21.39 -3.54 14.43
C LEU A 57 21.97 -2.84 15.66
N LYS A 58 23.30 -2.73 15.73
CA LYS A 58 23.97 -2.00 16.80
C LYS A 58 23.90 -0.50 16.54
N PRO A 59 23.42 0.32 17.49
CA PRO A 59 23.51 1.79 17.36
C PRO A 59 24.96 2.26 17.37
N ASN A 60 25.21 3.43 16.77
CA ASN A 60 26.51 4.11 16.85
C ASN A 60 26.64 4.85 18.17
N SER A 61 25.56 5.44 18.69
CA SER A 61 25.48 6.12 19.98
C SER A 61 24.09 5.97 20.60
N GLY A 62 23.96 6.40 21.84
CA GLY A 62 22.74 6.29 22.63
C GLY A 62 22.67 5.01 23.43
N THR A 63 21.62 4.86 24.23
CA THR A 63 21.48 3.80 25.23
C THR A 63 20.09 3.16 25.15
N LEU A 64 20.02 1.85 25.31
CA LEU A 64 18.77 1.09 25.46
C LEU A 64 18.48 0.81 26.91
N TYR A 65 17.22 0.93 27.31
CA TYR A 65 16.73 0.54 28.62
C TYR A 65 15.63 -0.50 28.48
N TYR A 66 15.70 -1.53 29.29
CA TYR A 66 14.68 -2.57 29.39
C TYR A 66 14.26 -2.74 30.86
N GLU A 67 12.98 -2.56 31.15
CA GLU A 67 12.42 -2.55 32.52
C GLU A 67 13.24 -1.64 33.48
N GLY A 68 13.60 -0.44 32.98
CA GLY A 68 14.36 0.58 33.72
C GLY A 68 15.87 0.34 33.81
N GLN A 69 16.38 -0.78 33.35
CA GLN A 69 17.81 -1.11 33.39
C GLN A 69 18.49 -0.88 32.06
N GLU A 70 19.65 -0.26 32.06
CA GLU A 70 20.49 -0.16 30.88
C GLU A 70 20.80 -1.55 30.33
N THR A 71 20.62 -1.72 29.04
CA THR A 71 20.79 -3.01 28.37
C THR A 71 21.47 -2.87 27.01
N LYS A 72 22.09 -3.97 26.56
CA LYS A 72 22.65 -4.09 25.21
C LYS A 72 22.23 -5.42 24.64
N PHE A 73 21.50 -5.38 23.52
CA PHE A 73 21.18 -6.59 22.77
C PHE A 73 22.27 -6.83 21.73
N GLY A 74 23.01 -7.92 21.88
CA GLY A 74 24.04 -8.30 20.91
C GLY A 74 23.48 -9.02 19.67
N SER A 75 22.17 -9.37 19.68
CA SER A 75 21.47 -10.01 18.58
C SER A 75 19.96 -10.04 18.87
N ALA A 76 19.13 -10.25 17.83
CA ALA A 76 17.69 -10.47 17.97
C ALA A 76 17.36 -11.65 18.90
N ARG A 77 18.20 -12.68 18.95
CA ARG A 77 18.04 -13.83 19.87
C ARG A 77 18.11 -13.41 21.34
N HIS A 78 18.94 -12.41 21.68
CA HIS A 78 19.00 -11.87 23.05
C HIS A 78 17.71 -11.08 23.38
N ALA A 79 17.15 -10.34 22.44
CA ALA A 79 15.88 -9.64 22.63
C ALA A 79 14.73 -10.64 22.85
N VAL A 80 14.65 -11.71 22.05
CA VAL A 80 13.66 -12.78 22.21
C VAL A 80 13.76 -13.45 23.58
N LYS A 81 14.96 -13.71 24.11
CA LYS A 81 15.15 -14.21 25.48
C LYS A 81 14.61 -13.26 26.57
N ARG A 82 14.54 -11.98 26.28
CA ARG A 82 13.92 -10.93 27.12
C ARG A 82 12.45 -10.70 26.76
N LYS A 83 11.85 -11.59 25.94
CA LYS A 83 10.45 -11.54 25.55
C LYS A 83 10.09 -10.31 24.70
N ILE A 84 11.07 -9.80 23.96
CA ILE A 84 10.89 -8.78 22.92
C ILE A 84 10.83 -9.49 21.59
N HIS A 85 9.68 -9.46 20.95
CA HIS A 85 9.44 -10.08 19.65
C HIS A 85 9.25 -9.03 18.58
N THR A 86 9.69 -9.34 17.36
CA THR A 86 9.57 -8.43 16.21
C THR A 86 8.83 -9.12 15.08
N ILE A 87 7.82 -8.44 14.56
CA ILE A 87 7.12 -8.79 13.32
C ILE A 87 7.62 -7.83 12.24
N TYR A 88 8.22 -8.38 11.20
CA TYR A 88 8.81 -7.61 10.10
C TYR A 88 7.78 -7.39 8.98
N GLN A 89 8.04 -6.41 8.12
CA GLN A 89 7.24 -6.12 6.94
C GLN A 89 7.14 -7.34 6.00
N SER A 90 8.25 -8.08 5.81
CA SER A 90 8.25 -9.38 5.14
C SER A 90 8.06 -10.48 6.16
N PHE A 91 7.14 -11.41 5.91
CA PHE A 91 6.86 -12.49 6.83
C PHE A 91 8.11 -13.34 7.10
N ALA A 92 8.38 -13.60 8.39
CA ALA A 92 9.42 -14.52 8.83
C ALA A 92 8.87 -15.96 8.89
N LEU A 93 8.10 -16.34 7.87
CA LEU A 93 7.56 -17.68 7.65
C LEU A 93 8.30 -18.32 6.47
N ILE A 94 8.47 -19.64 6.52
CA ILE A 94 9.05 -20.40 5.41
C ILE A 94 7.91 -20.84 4.51
N ASP A 95 7.78 -20.25 3.33
CA ASP A 95 6.67 -20.45 2.40
C ASP A 95 6.52 -21.90 1.94
N LEU A 96 7.63 -22.64 1.79
CA LEU A 96 7.64 -24.05 1.39
C LEU A 96 7.14 -24.99 2.49
N PHE A 97 7.15 -24.54 3.73
CA PHE A 97 6.71 -25.33 4.89
C PHE A 97 5.20 -25.22 5.08
N THR A 98 4.64 -26.23 5.74
CA THR A 98 3.28 -26.18 6.25
C THR A 98 3.16 -25.25 7.44
N VAL A 99 1.94 -24.91 7.83
CA VAL A 99 1.66 -24.16 9.08
C VAL A 99 2.26 -24.89 10.27
N LYS A 100 2.05 -26.21 10.37
CA LYS A 100 2.59 -27.08 11.41
C LYS A 100 4.11 -26.99 11.50
N GLU A 101 4.79 -27.16 10.38
CA GLU A 101 6.26 -27.11 10.33
C GLU A 101 6.79 -25.75 10.77
N ASN A 102 6.18 -24.65 10.30
CA ASN A 102 6.54 -23.29 10.73
C ASN A 102 6.33 -23.08 12.23
N MET A 103 5.23 -23.59 12.80
CA MET A 103 4.94 -23.48 14.23
C MET A 103 5.89 -24.35 15.07
N LYS A 104 6.23 -25.56 14.59
CA LYS A 104 7.16 -26.49 15.25
C LYS A 104 8.59 -25.95 15.33
N LEU A 105 9.01 -25.05 14.44
CA LEU A 105 10.32 -24.37 14.56
C LEU A 105 10.45 -23.58 15.89
N ILE A 106 9.34 -23.06 16.39
CA ILE A 106 9.31 -22.27 17.63
C ILE A 106 8.84 -23.10 18.81
N PHE A 107 7.91 -24.02 18.57
CA PHE A 107 7.24 -24.85 19.59
C PHE A 107 7.41 -26.35 19.28
N PRO A 108 8.65 -26.90 19.33
CA PRO A 108 8.93 -28.27 18.91
C PRO A 108 8.14 -29.32 19.70
N ASP A 109 7.89 -29.05 20.98
CA ASP A 109 7.30 -30.00 21.90
C ASP A 109 5.75 -29.96 21.95
N LYS A 110 5.12 -28.96 21.32
CA LYS A 110 3.65 -28.84 21.33
C LYS A 110 3.01 -29.86 20.40
N THR A 111 1.90 -30.45 20.85
CA THR A 111 1.06 -31.35 20.06
C THR A 111 0.30 -30.56 18.99
N ASP A 112 -0.25 -31.26 17.98
CA ASP A 112 -1.04 -30.63 16.92
C ASP A 112 -2.29 -29.95 17.49
N ASP A 113 -2.92 -30.55 18.49
CA ASP A 113 -4.10 -29.96 19.14
C ASP A 113 -3.76 -28.70 19.92
N GLU A 114 -2.62 -28.66 20.60
CA GLU A 114 -2.12 -27.44 21.27
C GLU A 114 -1.80 -26.33 20.24
N LEU A 115 -1.20 -26.67 19.08
CA LEU A 115 -0.93 -25.72 18.02
C LEU A 115 -2.23 -25.16 17.43
N LYS A 116 -3.23 -26.03 17.18
CA LYS A 116 -4.57 -25.60 16.73
C LYS A 116 -5.22 -24.65 17.73
N ALA A 117 -5.22 -25.02 19.01
CA ALA A 117 -5.78 -24.17 20.08
C ALA A 117 -5.10 -22.82 20.13
N MET A 118 -3.77 -22.79 20.01
CA MET A 118 -2.98 -21.56 20.02
C MET A 118 -3.31 -20.67 18.81
N ILE A 119 -3.39 -21.24 17.61
CA ILE A 119 -3.75 -20.50 16.38
C ILE A 119 -5.18 -19.96 16.52
N GLN A 120 -6.10 -20.76 17.02
CA GLN A 120 -7.50 -20.39 17.23
C GLN A 120 -7.69 -19.26 18.25
N GLN A 121 -6.85 -19.22 19.28
CA GLN A 121 -6.87 -18.18 20.31
C GLN A 121 -6.58 -16.78 19.74
N TYR A 122 -5.70 -16.69 18.72
CA TYR A 122 -5.24 -15.42 18.15
C TYR A 122 -5.69 -15.22 16.70
N GLY A 123 -6.47 -16.13 16.12
CA GLY A 123 -6.88 -16.05 14.73
C GLY A 123 -8.08 -16.93 14.34
N LYS A 124 -8.26 -17.11 13.04
CA LYS A 124 -9.18 -18.13 12.49
C LYS A 124 -8.48 -19.49 12.51
N ALA A 125 -9.29 -20.54 12.58
CA ALA A 125 -8.79 -21.91 12.38
C ALA A 125 -8.12 -21.99 10.98
N VAL A 126 -6.94 -22.59 10.97
CA VAL A 126 -6.14 -22.82 9.75
C VAL A 126 -5.76 -24.30 9.75
N ASP A 127 -5.75 -24.90 8.59
CA ASP A 127 -5.27 -26.27 8.42
C ASP A 127 -3.76 -26.31 8.70
N LEU A 128 -3.35 -27.16 9.62
CA LEU A 128 -1.93 -27.31 9.98
C LEU A 128 -1.07 -27.88 8.85
N ASP A 129 -1.66 -28.66 7.96
CA ASP A 129 -0.97 -29.30 6.85
C ASP A 129 -0.95 -28.42 5.58
N GLU A 130 -1.64 -27.26 5.59
CA GLU A 130 -1.62 -26.33 4.47
C GLU A 130 -0.25 -25.63 4.36
N ARG A 131 0.25 -25.47 3.13
CA ARG A 131 1.50 -24.76 2.87
C ARG A 131 1.31 -23.27 3.06
N VAL A 132 2.26 -22.66 3.74
CA VAL A 132 2.25 -21.20 4.02
C VAL A 132 2.23 -20.37 2.74
N ALA A 133 2.87 -20.84 1.65
CA ALA A 133 2.82 -20.16 0.34
C ALA A 133 1.38 -19.88 -0.15
N LEU A 134 0.43 -20.78 0.15
CA LEU A 134 -0.95 -20.70 -0.32
C LEU A 134 -1.86 -19.83 0.58
N LEU A 135 -1.38 -19.44 1.75
CA LEU A 135 -2.17 -18.70 2.71
C LEU A 135 -2.31 -17.22 2.32
N PRO A 136 -3.51 -16.63 2.51
CA PRO A 136 -3.69 -15.18 2.43
C PRO A 136 -2.78 -14.42 3.40
N ALA A 137 -2.40 -13.20 3.02
CA ALA A 137 -1.50 -12.34 3.81
C ALA A 137 -1.99 -12.13 5.25
N GLY A 138 -3.30 -11.92 5.44
CA GLY A 138 -3.90 -11.76 6.77
C GLY A 138 -3.74 -12.99 7.67
N ILE A 139 -3.75 -14.19 7.09
CA ILE A 139 -3.50 -15.43 7.83
C ILE A 139 -2.01 -15.55 8.19
N LYS A 140 -1.10 -15.28 7.25
CA LYS A 140 0.35 -15.23 7.50
C LYS A 140 0.67 -14.27 8.64
N GLN A 141 0.10 -13.07 8.64
CA GLN A 141 0.26 -12.07 9.70
C GLN A 141 -0.18 -12.59 11.07
N ARG A 142 -1.32 -13.28 11.12
CA ARG A 142 -1.82 -13.87 12.38
C ARG A 142 -0.95 -14.99 12.88
N LEU A 143 -0.37 -15.80 12.01
CA LEU A 143 0.60 -16.84 12.41
C LEU A 143 1.84 -16.21 13.04
N GLU A 144 2.35 -15.10 12.47
CA GLU A 144 3.47 -14.34 13.07
C GLU A 144 3.14 -13.83 14.48
N ILE A 145 1.95 -13.23 14.64
CA ILE A 145 1.47 -12.76 15.95
C ILE A 145 1.31 -13.93 16.92
N THR A 146 0.73 -15.04 16.46
CA THR A 146 0.57 -16.26 17.27
C THR A 146 1.92 -16.80 17.75
N LYS A 147 2.95 -16.81 16.90
CA LYS A 147 4.32 -17.19 17.27
C LYS A 147 4.87 -16.28 18.38
N ALA A 148 4.73 -14.97 18.24
CA ALA A 148 5.21 -14.02 19.22
C ALA A 148 4.48 -14.16 20.58
N LEU A 149 3.16 -14.21 20.56
CA LEU A 149 2.33 -14.29 21.77
C LEU A 149 2.41 -15.65 22.45
N GLY A 150 2.54 -16.73 21.68
CA GLY A 150 2.77 -18.09 22.22
C GLY A 150 4.13 -18.24 22.89
N SER A 151 5.07 -17.36 22.59
CA SER A 151 6.38 -17.25 23.25
C SER A 151 6.37 -16.28 24.45
N ASP A 152 5.20 -15.91 24.96
CA ASP A 152 5.00 -15.05 26.12
C ASP A 152 5.64 -13.67 25.96
N ALA A 153 5.40 -13.02 24.81
CA ALA A 153 5.92 -11.70 24.51
C ALA A 153 5.49 -10.65 25.56
N LYS A 154 6.44 -9.86 26.04
CA LYS A 154 6.20 -8.65 26.85
C LYS A 154 6.20 -7.39 26.01
N VAL A 155 7.01 -7.39 24.95
CA VAL A 155 7.11 -6.30 23.97
C VAL A 155 6.92 -6.87 22.56
N LEU A 156 6.08 -6.23 21.79
CA LEU A 156 5.87 -6.51 20.37
C LEU A 156 6.29 -5.31 19.54
N LEU A 157 7.32 -5.48 18.73
CA LEU A 157 7.78 -4.51 17.75
C LEU A 157 7.22 -4.91 16.38
N MET A 158 6.57 -4.01 15.66
CA MET A 158 5.94 -4.32 14.39
C MET A 158 6.37 -3.29 13.33
N ASP A 159 6.88 -3.77 12.21
CA ASP A 159 7.33 -2.92 11.10
C ASP A 159 6.33 -3.06 9.94
N GLU A 160 5.55 -2.01 9.68
CA GLU A 160 4.51 -1.93 8.63
C GLU A 160 3.52 -3.13 8.64
N PRO A 161 2.92 -3.50 9.79
CA PRO A 161 2.13 -4.75 9.90
C PRO A 161 0.84 -4.74 9.10
N THR A 162 0.39 -3.59 8.63
CA THR A 162 -0.90 -3.41 7.93
C THR A 162 -0.75 -3.14 6.44
N SER A 163 0.47 -3.20 5.90
CA SER A 163 0.74 -2.86 4.49
C SER A 163 0.05 -3.78 3.47
N VAL A 164 -0.21 -5.03 3.86
CA VAL A 164 -0.81 -6.06 3.00
C VAL A 164 -2.19 -6.53 3.47
N LEU A 165 -2.78 -5.86 4.46
CA LEU A 165 -4.06 -6.24 5.06
C LEU A 165 -5.20 -5.42 4.49
N ALA A 166 -6.34 -6.08 4.20
CA ALA A 166 -7.60 -5.43 3.93
C ALA A 166 -8.11 -4.66 5.17
N TYR A 167 -9.04 -3.71 4.96
CA TYR A 167 -9.53 -2.84 6.03
C TYR A 167 -10.05 -3.62 7.25
N GLU A 168 -10.89 -4.64 7.05
CA GLU A 168 -11.47 -5.43 8.14
C GLU A 168 -10.42 -6.27 8.88
N GLU A 169 -9.41 -6.75 8.17
CA GLU A 169 -8.31 -7.49 8.79
C GLU A 169 -7.44 -6.56 9.62
N ARG A 170 -7.21 -5.34 9.14
CA ARG A 170 -6.50 -4.26 9.83
C ARG A 170 -7.24 -3.86 11.11
N ASP A 171 -8.53 -3.53 11.01
CA ASP A 171 -9.38 -3.17 12.16
C ASP A 171 -9.38 -4.27 13.23
N ARG A 172 -9.54 -5.52 12.81
CA ARG A 172 -9.49 -6.67 13.73
C ARG A 172 -8.12 -6.81 14.38
N LEU A 173 -7.03 -6.64 13.62
CA LEU A 173 -5.68 -6.69 14.16
C LEU A 173 -5.49 -5.67 15.27
N PHE A 174 -5.83 -4.41 15.03
CA PHE A 174 -5.67 -3.36 16.05
C PHE A 174 -6.54 -3.57 17.27
N LYS A 175 -7.78 -4.03 17.10
CA LYS A 175 -8.67 -4.40 18.22
C LYS A 175 -8.09 -5.54 19.07
N ASP A 176 -7.53 -6.56 18.43
CA ASP A 176 -6.87 -7.67 19.13
C ASP A 176 -5.62 -7.19 19.86
N LEU A 177 -4.78 -6.35 19.26
CA LEU A 177 -3.60 -5.75 19.89
C LEU A 177 -3.98 -4.88 21.08
N ALA A 178 -5.01 -4.03 20.96
CA ALA A 178 -5.50 -3.20 22.06
C ALA A 178 -6.04 -4.05 23.23
N ARG A 179 -6.78 -5.12 22.93
CA ARG A 179 -7.26 -6.09 23.91
C ARG A 179 -6.10 -6.76 24.65
N LEU A 180 -5.13 -7.29 23.91
CA LEU A 180 -3.94 -7.95 24.47
C LEU A 180 -3.09 -6.98 25.31
N GLY A 181 -2.97 -5.73 24.87
CA GLY A 181 -2.35 -4.67 25.67
C GLY A 181 -3.00 -4.54 27.04
N LYS A 182 -4.33 -4.40 27.06
CA LYS A 182 -5.09 -4.24 28.32
C LYS A 182 -5.08 -5.49 29.21
N GLU A 183 -5.29 -6.69 28.63
CA GLU A 183 -5.44 -7.92 29.37
C GLU A 183 -4.11 -8.51 29.87
N LYS A 184 -3.06 -8.44 29.04
CA LYS A 184 -1.76 -9.07 29.31
C LYS A 184 -0.65 -8.07 29.62
N GLY A 185 -0.94 -6.76 29.58
CA GLY A 185 0.07 -5.73 29.74
C GLY A 185 1.12 -5.71 28.62
N LEU A 186 0.77 -6.19 27.43
CA LEU A 186 1.66 -6.21 26.28
C LEU A 186 2.02 -4.77 25.88
N ALA A 187 3.31 -4.46 25.78
CA ALA A 187 3.81 -3.18 25.29
C ALA A 187 4.05 -3.28 23.78
N ILE A 188 3.48 -2.37 23.00
CA ILE A 188 3.48 -2.48 21.53
C ILE A 188 4.08 -1.23 20.90
N LEU A 189 5.03 -1.41 19.97
CA LEU A 189 5.55 -0.36 19.11
C LEU A 189 5.29 -0.74 17.66
N ILE A 190 4.58 0.12 16.92
CA ILE A 190 4.26 -0.07 15.52
C ILE A 190 4.95 1.02 14.70
N ALA A 191 5.76 0.65 13.72
CA ALA A 191 6.22 1.58 12.69
C ALA A 191 5.23 1.55 11.53
N THR A 192 4.74 2.71 11.13
CA THR A 192 3.84 2.87 9.98
C THR A 192 3.95 4.26 9.37
N HIS A 193 3.40 4.42 8.18
CA HIS A 193 3.18 5.72 7.54
C HIS A 193 1.68 6.08 7.45
N LYS A 194 0.78 5.18 7.92
CA LYS A 194 -0.68 5.35 7.82
C LYS A 194 -1.22 6.19 8.97
N LEU A 195 -1.52 7.47 8.69
CA LEU A 195 -2.02 8.44 9.66
C LEU A 195 -3.33 8.01 10.32
N GLN A 196 -4.24 7.39 9.54
CA GLN A 196 -5.54 6.99 10.05
C GLN A 196 -5.44 5.88 11.10
N ASP A 197 -4.54 4.90 10.89
CA ASP A 197 -4.29 3.84 11.88
C ASP A 197 -3.84 4.42 13.24
N VAL A 198 -3.06 5.50 13.20
CA VAL A 198 -2.60 6.21 14.40
C VAL A 198 -3.77 6.82 15.16
N MET A 199 -4.63 7.55 14.44
CA MET A 199 -5.77 8.26 15.05
C MET A 199 -6.81 7.31 15.61
N ASP A 200 -7.07 6.19 14.92
CA ASP A 200 -8.16 5.29 15.28
C ASP A 200 -7.78 4.32 16.42
N TYR A 201 -6.51 3.92 16.53
CA TYR A 201 -6.15 2.78 17.38
C TYR A 201 -5.04 3.03 18.41
N CYS A 202 -4.28 4.11 18.30
CA CYS A 202 -3.04 4.25 19.05
C CYS A 202 -3.15 5.23 20.21
N GLN A 203 -2.31 5.09 21.24
CA GLN A 203 -2.31 5.97 22.39
C GLN A 203 -1.18 7.00 22.39
N GLN A 204 -0.03 6.62 21.81
CA GLN A 204 1.15 7.48 21.74
C GLN A 204 1.66 7.53 20.31
N VAL A 205 2.11 8.70 19.87
CA VAL A 205 2.73 8.89 18.56
C VAL A 205 4.07 9.58 18.70
N ALA A 206 5.06 9.05 17.99
CA ALA A 206 6.37 9.64 17.77
C ALA A 206 6.60 9.76 16.27
N VAL A 207 6.80 10.98 15.75
CA VAL A 207 6.97 11.23 14.31
C VAL A 207 8.44 11.36 13.99
N LEU A 208 8.92 10.54 13.07
CA LEU A 208 10.25 10.60 12.49
C LEU A 208 10.23 11.30 11.12
N LYS A 209 11.16 12.21 10.92
CA LYS A 209 11.43 12.85 9.63
C LYS A 209 12.94 12.98 9.41
N GLY A 210 13.44 12.47 8.29
CA GLY A 210 14.88 12.54 7.97
C GLY A 210 15.79 12.00 9.08
N GLY A 211 15.39 10.91 9.74
CA GLY A 211 16.14 10.29 10.84
C GLY A 211 15.99 10.99 12.21
N LYS A 212 15.25 12.08 12.33
CA LYS A 212 15.06 12.84 13.58
C LYS A 212 13.65 12.71 14.12
N LEU A 213 13.52 12.76 15.43
CA LEU A 213 12.24 12.85 16.11
C LEU A 213 11.74 14.31 16.09
N VAL A 214 10.64 14.57 15.36
CA VAL A 214 10.10 15.93 15.17
C VAL A 214 8.87 16.22 16.01
N LEU A 215 8.15 15.17 16.46
CA LEU A 215 7.00 15.29 17.34
C LEU A 215 6.84 14.04 18.18
N GLN A 216 6.50 14.19 19.47
CA GLN A 216 6.13 13.08 20.34
C GLN A 216 5.10 13.53 21.35
N LYS A 217 3.90 12.89 21.33
CA LYS A 217 2.81 13.22 22.25
C LYS A 217 1.74 12.11 22.31
N PRO A 218 0.80 12.17 23.26
CA PRO A 218 -0.40 11.34 23.22
C PRO A 218 -1.24 11.65 21.97
N VAL A 219 -1.81 10.59 21.35
CA VAL A 219 -2.65 10.75 20.13
C VAL A 219 -3.87 11.63 20.40
N ARG A 220 -4.47 11.57 21.59
CA ARG A 220 -5.60 12.43 22.01
C ARG A 220 -5.29 13.92 22.00
N ASP A 221 -4.01 14.29 22.06
CA ASP A 221 -3.54 15.68 22.14
C ASP A 221 -3.03 16.19 20.77
N THR A 222 -3.33 15.47 19.68
CA THR A 222 -2.97 15.81 18.30
C THR A 222 -4.15 15.58 17.35
N ASN A 223 -3.95 15.95 16.10
CA ASN A 223 -4.93 15.75 15.02
C ASN A 223 -4.22 15.40 13.71
N LEU A 224 -5.02 14.99 12.71
CA LEU A 224 -4.51 14.56 11.42
C LEU A 224 -3.64 15.64 10.74
N LYS A 225 -4.08 16.90 10.80
CA LYS A 225 -3.36 18.03 10.19
C LYS A 225 -1.98 18.23 10.83
N GLU A 226 -1.90 18.20 12.16
CA GLU A 226 -0.63 18.34 12.88
C GLU A 226 0.34 17.21 12.57
N LEU A 227 -0.15 15.96 12.54
CA LEU A 227 0.66 14.79 12.18
C LEU A 227 1.14 14.88 10.73
N THR A 228 0.28 15.31 9.81
CA THR A 228 0.64 15.54 8.41
C THR A 228 1.75 16.58 8.28
N VAL A 229 1.61 17.73 8.94
CA VAL A 229 2.64 18.77 8.94
C VAL A 229 3.96 18.30 9.59
N ALA A 230 3.88 17.51 10.65
CA ALA A 230 5.07 16.94 11.30
C ALA A 230 5.80 15.96 10.38
N MET A 231 5.06 15.14 9.60
CA MET A 231 5.67 14.21 8.67
C MET A 231 6.28 14.90 7.44
N PHE A 232 5.52 15.78 6.80
CA PHE A 232 5.87 16.32 5.48
C PHE A 232 6.47 17.75 5.56
N GLY A 233 6.17 18.50 6.58
CA GLY A 233 6.47 19.93 6.71
C GLY A 233 5.24 20.77 6.38
N ALA A 234 5.30 22.06 6.72
CA ALA A 234 4.32 23.04 6.28
C ALA A 234 4.60 23.41 4.83
N SER A 235 4.09 22.65 3.88
CA SER A 235 3.98 23.08 2.49
C SER A 235 2.56 23.58 2.27
N GLU A 236 2.41 24.77 1.70
CA GLU A 236 1.10 25.33 1.29
C GLU A 236 0.33 24.37 0.36
N GLU A 237 1.04 23.48 -0.31
CA GLU A 237 0.48 22.45 -1.22
C GLU A 237 -0.34 21.37 -0.51
N LEU A 238 -0.12 21.12 0.79
CA LEU A 238 -0.93 20.20 1.61
C LEU A 238 -2.20 20.88 2.17
N GLU A 239 -2.30 22.19 2.09
CA GLU A 239 -3.46 22.97 2.54
C GLU A 239 -4.53 23.15 1.45
N GLU A 240 -4.20 22.91 0.18
CA GLU A 240 -5.23 22.92 -0.87
C GLU A 240 -6.19 21.76 -0.60
N ALA A 241 -7.41 22.15 -0.26
CA ALA A 241 -8.57 21.27 -0.15
C ALA A 241 -8.63 20.30 -1.34
N PRO A 242 -9.22 19.11 -1.15
CA PRO A 242 -9.43 18.20 -2.26
C PRO A 242 -10.00 19.01 -3.43
N ILE A 243 -9.32 18.95 -4.57
CA ILE A 243 -9.80 19.59 -5.79
C ILE A 243 -11.24 19.09 -5.95
N GLU A 244 -12.22 19.98 -5.82
CA GLU A 244 -13.62 19.61 -5.93
C GLU A 244 -13.81 18.89 -7.25
N THR A 245 -13.96 17.57 -7.19
CA THR A 245 -14.37 16.79 -8.34
C THR A 245 -15.79 17.27 -8.66
N LYS A 246 -15.96 17.96 -9.78
CA LYS A 246 -17.31 18.29 -10.24
C LYS A 246 -18.03 16.97 -10.43
N PRO A 247 -19.23 16.79 -9.84
CA PRO A 247 -20.02 15.59 -10.12
C PRO A 247 -20.09 15.43 -11.63
N ALA A 248 -19.76 14.25 -12.12
CA ALA A 248 -19.83 13.91 -13.54
C ALA A 248 -21.28 14.07 -14.00
N ALA A 249 -21.65 15.31 -14.32
CA ALA A 249 -22.99 15.64 -14.80
C ALA A 249 -23.13 14.97 -16.15
N GLN A 250 -23.99 13.94 -16.24
CA GLN A 250 -24.60 13.35 -17.45
C GLN A 250 -23.78 13.50 -18.75
N THR A 251 -22.47 13.31 -18.68
CA THR A 251 -21.61 13.33 -19.85
C THR A 251 -21.73 11.99 -20.58
N GLU A 252 -21.64 12.04 -21.91
CA GLU A 252 -21.65 10.82 -22.72
C GLU A 252 -20.48 9.91 -22.34
N SER A 253 -20.75 8.60 -22.36
CA SER A 253 -19.71 7.62 -22.05
C SER A 253 -18.56 7.64 -23.07
N VAL A 254 -17.35 7.49 -22.54
CA VAL A 254 -16.09 7.36 -23.31
C VAL A 254 -15.79 5.90 -23.59
N LEU A 255 -16.05 5.04 -22.61
CA LEU A 255 -15.82 3.60 -22.68
C LEU A 255 -17.04 2.85 -22.14
N GLU A 256 -17.39 1.76 -22.80
CA GLU A 256 -18.44 0.86 -22.36
C GLU A 256 -17.92 -0.58 -22.29
N VAL A 257 -18.10 -1.20 -21.14
CA VAL A 257 -17.84 -2.63 -20.89
C VAL A 257 -19.20 -3.30 -20.76
N ARG A 258 -19.46 -4.34 -21.56
CA ARG A 258 -20.75 -5.05 -21.59
C ARG A 258 -20.56 -6.55 -21.46
N ASN A 259 -21.11 -7.13 -20.39
CA ASN A 259 -21.13 -8.58 -20.08
C ASN A 259 -19.75 -9.24 -20.26
N LEU A 260 -18.70 -8.53 -19.80
CA LEU A 260 -17.32 -8.94 -19.99
C LEU A 260 -16.99 -10.12 -19.07
N SER A 261 -16.58 -11.23 -19.69
CA SER A 261 -16.02 -12.37 -18.97
C SER A 261 -14.60 -12.63 -19.41
N VAL A 262 -13.71 -12.84 -18.43
CA VAL A 262 -12.27 -12.95 -18.66
C VAL A 262 -11.72 -14.18 -17.95
N ARG A 263 -10.84 -14.91 -18.64
CA ARG A 263 -10.12 -16.04 -18.07
C ARG A 263 -9.00 -15.56 -17.15
N GLY A 264 -8.87 -16.18 -15.99
CA GLY A 264 -7.72 -15.98 -15.11
C GLY A 264 -6.58 -16.94 -15.42
N ASP A 265 -5.41 -16.68 -14.85
CA ASP A 265 -4.24 -17.53 -15.02
C ASP A 265 -4.39 -18.83 -14.22
N ASN A 266 -4.90 -18.74 -13.00
CA ASN A 266 -5.07 -19.86 -12.08
C ASN A 266 -6.54 -20.28 -11.89
N VAL A 267 -7.49 -19.52 -12.44
CA VAL A 267 -8.92 -19.79 -12.34
C VAL A 267 -9.57 -19.74 -13.73
N PRO A 268 -10.52 -20.62 -14.04
CA PRO A 268 -11.14 -20.65 -15.37
C PRO A 268 -11.84 -19.34 -15.74
N LEU A 269 -12.40 -18.63 -14.75
CA LEU A 269 -13.20 -17.42 -14.93
C LEU A 269 -12.90 -16.42 -13.81
N ALA A 270 -12.01 -15.46 -14.10
CA ALA A 270 -11.61 -14.41 -13.14
C ALA A 270 -12.59 -13.24 -13.14
N VAL A 271 -13.18 -12.90 -14.29
CA VAL A 271 -14.23 -11.88 -14.42
C VAL A 271 -15.49 -12.50 -14.96
N LYS A 272 -16.63 -12.21 -14.31
CA LYS A 272 -17.95 -12.81 -14.59
C LYS A 272 -18.94 -11.74 -14.97
N GLU A 273 -19.20 -11.58 -16.28
CA GLU A 273 -20.23 -10.72 -16.86
C GLU A 273 -20.21 -9.25 -16.38
N ALA A 274 -19.01 -8.70 -16.15
CA ALA A 274 -18.85 -7.31 -15.70
C ALA A 274 -19.41 -6.33 -16.74
N SER A 275 -20.19 -5.36 -16.27
CA SER A 275 -20.78 -4.32 -17.12
C SER A 275 -20.70 -2.97 -16.44
N PHE A 276 -20.13 -1.99 -17.13
CA PHE A 276 -20.06 -0.60 -16.66
C PHE A 276 -19.76 0.37 -17.80
N SER A 277 -19.95 1.65 -17.53
CA SER A 277 -19.56 2.73 -18.43
C SER A 277 -18.67 3.74 -17.70
N MET A 278 -17.74 4.34 -18.42
CA MET A 278 -16.92 5.44 -17.96
C MET A 278 -17.28 6.72 -18.70
N HIS A 279 -17.34 7.83 -17.98
CA HIS A 279 -17.70 9.13 -18.52
C HIS A 279 -16.47 10.04 -18.67
N LYS A 280 -16.57 11.04 -19.53
CA LYS A 280 -15.46 11.95 -19.81
C LYS A 280 -15.02 12.71 -18.54
N GLY A 281 -13.74 12.60 -18.21
CA GLY A 281 -13.16 13.27 -17.05
C GLY A 281 -13.55 12.65 -15.70
N GLU A 282 -14.14 11.44 -15.70
CA GLU A 282 -14.52 10.69 -14.52
C GLU A 282 -13.37 9.84 -14.01
N ILE A 283 -13.22 9.74 -12.69
CA ILE A 283 -12.41 8.73 -12.03
C ILE A 283 -13.36 7.65 -11.50
N LEU A 284 -13.42 6.52 -12.20
CA LEU A 284 -14.17 5.34 -11.80
C LEU A 284 -13.22 4.37 -11.07
N CYS A 285 -13.51 4.05 -9.82
CA CYS A 285 -12.72 3.06 -9.08
C CYS A 285 -13.42 1.70 -9.02
N ILE A 286 -12.66 0.64 -9.28
CA ILE A 286 -13.04 -0.73 -8.95
C ILE A 286 -12.12 -1.20 -7.84
N ILE A 287 -12.70 -1.38 -6.66
CA ILE A 287 -11.98 -1.81 -5.49
C ILE A 287 -12.15 -3.31 -5.24
N ALA A 288 -11.06 -4.00 -4.90
CA ALA A 288 -11.12 -5.43 -4.61
C ALA A 288 -9.92 -5.86 -3.76
N ILE A 289 -10.03 -6.96 -3.03
CA ILE A 289 -8.88 -7.67 -2.47
C ILE A 289 -8.18 -8.43 -3.60
N ALA A 290 -6.86 -8.58 -3.52
CA ALA A 290 -6.06 -9.31 -4.50
C ALA A 290 -6.67 -10.68 -4.86
N GLY A 291 -6.67 -11.01 -6.14
CA GLY A 291 -7.17 -12.29 -6.65
C GLY A 291 -8.67 -12.34 -6.94
N ASN A 292 -9.39 -11.23 -6.86
CA ASN A 292 -10.82 -11.15 -7.16
C ASN A 292 -11.14 -10.87 -8.65
N GLY A 293 -10.14 -10.82 -9.53
CA GLY A 293 -10.33 -10.61 -10.97
C GLY A 293 -10.14 -9.18 -11.45
N GLN A 294 -9.79 -8.25 -10.57
CA GLN A 294 -9.61 -6.82 -10.89
C GLN A 294 -8.45 -6.56 -11.87
N LEU A 295 -7.36 -7.35 -11.77
CA LEU A 295 -6.22 -7.22 -12.67
C LEU A 295 -6.57 -7.73 -14.07
N GLU A 296 -7.23 -8.87 -14.16
CA GLU A 296 -7.71 -9.43 -15.43
C GLU A 296 -8.73 -8.53 -16.11
N LEU A 297 -9.55 -7.80 -15.32
CA LEU A 297 -10.45 -6.79 -15.83
C LEU A 297 -9.68 -5.61 -16.44
N ALA A 298 -8.68 -5.08 -15.72
CA ALA A 298 -7.82 -4.01 -16.22
C ALA A 298 -7.09 -4.39 -17.51
N ASP A 299 -6.49 -5.59 -17.54
CA ASP A 299 -5.83 -6.15 -18.71
C ASP A 299 -6.77 -6.24 -19.91
N ALA A 300 -8.01 -6.70 -19.69
CA ALA A 300 -9.00 -6.83 -20.76
C ALA A 300 -9.50 -5.47 -21.26
N VAL A 301 -9.66 -4.50 -20.37
CA VAL A 301 -10.02 -3.10 -20.73
C VAL A 301 -8.92 -2.46 -21.56
N TYR A 302 -7.67 -2.65 -21.19
CA TYR A 302 -6.53 -2.16 -21.96
C TYR A 302 -6.29 -2.93 -23.27
N GLY A 303 -6.69 -4.22 -23.32
CA GLY A 303 -6.52 -5.10 -24.47
C GLY A 303 -5.34 -6.06 -24.42
N LEU A 304 -4.67 -6.18 -23.26
CA LEU A 304 -3.63 -7.19 -23.00
C LEU A 304 -4.22 -8.59 -22.92
N ARG A 305 -5.46 -8.72 -22.43
CA ARG A 305 -6.14 -9.99 -22.25
C ARG A 305 -7.41 -10.07 -23.11
N LYS A 306 -7.53 -11.14 -23.91
CA LYS A 306 -8.70 -11.33 -24.76
C LYS A 306 -9.89 -11.82 -23.92
N PRO A 307 -11.08 -11.16 -24.03
CA PRO A 307 -12.29 -11.63 -23.38
C PRO A 307 -12.73 -13.02 -23.86
N LEU A 308 -13.34 -13.81 -22.97
CA LEU A 308 -14.05 -15.03 -23.31
C LEU A 308 -15.42 -14.71 -23.91
N SER A 309 -16.11 -13.73 -23.34
CA SER A 309 -17.38 -13.20 -23.82
C SER A 309 -17.52 -11.72 -23.48
N GLY A 310 -18.53 -11.07 -24.04
CA GLY A 310 -18.75 -9.64 -23.89
C GLY A 310 -17.82 -8.80 -24.74
N LYS A 311 -17.76 -7.52 -24.46
CA LYS A 311 -16.92 -6.58 -25.21
C LYS A 311 -16.57 -5.32 -24.44
N VAL A 312 -15.43 -4.75 -24.80
CA VAL A 312 -15.01 -3.38 -24.47
C VAL A 312 -15.16 -2.55 -25.75
N ALA A 313 -15.89 -1.47 -25.69
CA ALA A 313 -16.21 -0.64 -26.85
C ALA A 313 -16.02 0.86 -26.54
N PRO A 314 -15.69 1.68 -27.55
CA PRO A 314 -15.73 3.13 -27.41
C PRO A 314 -17.17 3.59 -27.17
N GLY A 315 -17.34 4.49 -26.21
CA GLY A 315 -18.63 5.10 -25.91
C GLY A 315 -19.01 6.19 -26.93
N PRO A 316 -20.26 6.69 -26.86
CA PRO A 316 -20.78 7.73 -27.75
C PRO A 316 -19.89 8.98 -27.85
N ALA A 317 -19.24 9.40 -26.76
CA ALA A 317 -18.35 10.57 -26.76
C ALA A 317 -17.16 10.39 -27.74
N ILE A 318 -16.57 9.20 -27.80
CA ILE A 318 -15.46 8.89 -28.74
C ILE A 318 -15.98 8.75 -30.17
N LEU A 319 -17.12 8.08 -30.35
CA LEU A 319 -17.71 7.86 -31.67
C LEU A 319 -18.15 9.17 -32.32
N LYS A 320 -18.78 10.09 -31.57
CA LYS A 320 -19.17 11.43 -32.07
C LYS A 320 -17.97 12.30 -32.44
N ALA A 321 -16.86 12.17 -31.75
CA ALA A 321 -15.61 12.85 -32.10
C ALA A 321 -14.93 12.28 -33.35
N GLY A 322 -15.53 11.28 -34.03
CA GLY A 322 -14.94 10.60 -35.19
C GLY A 322 -13.69 9.78 -34.85
N ARG A 323 -13.48 9.50 -33.58
CA ARG A 323 -12.31 8.78 -33.06
C ARG A 323 -12.63 7.29 -32.93
N LYS A 324 -11.58 6.47 -33.04
CA LYS A 324 -11.65 5.05 -32.72
C LYS A 324 -10.85 4.85 -31.43
N LEU A 325 -11.42 4.14 -30.46
CA LEU A 325 -10.65 3.71 -29.30
C LEU A 325 -9.59 2.71 -29.80
N ARG A 326 -8.36 3.19 -29.86
CA ARG A 326 -7.19 2.38 -30.24
C ARG A 326 -6.35 2.20 -28.98
N ILE A 327 -5.55 1.14 -28.92
CA ILE A 327 -4.57 0.90 -27.84
C ILE A 327 -3.72 2.15 -27.59
N GLY A 328 -3.34 2.91 -28.63
CA GLY A 328 -2.57 4.15 -28.50
C GLY A 328 -3.29 5.31 -27.79
N ARG A 329 -4.63 5.23 -27.59
CA ARG A 329 -5.40 6.25 -26.87
C ARG A 329 -5.88 5.81 -25.49
N VAL A 330 -5.41 4.65 -25.04
CA VAL A 330 -5.56 4.15 -23.66
C VAL A 330 -4.17 4.08 -23.06
N ALA A 331 -3.96 4.71 -21.92
CA ALA A 331 -2.75 4.58 -21.13
C ALA A 331 -2.93 3.46 -20.08
N PHE A 332 -1.85 2.80 -19.69
CA PHE A 332 -1.87 1.72 -18.70
C PHE A 332 -0.71 1.84 -17.72
N ALA A 333 -1.00 2.28 -16.52
CA ALA A 333 -0.07 2.25 -15.41
C ALA A 333 -0.30 0.95 -14.60
N SER A 334 0.55 -0.04 -14.83
CA SER A 334 0.47 -1.36 -14.19
C SER A 334 0.96 -1.34 -12.75
N ASP A 335 0.57 -2.34 -11.97
CA ASP A 335 1.03 -2.59 -10.60
C ASP A 335 2.45 -3.16 -10.52
N ASP A 336 2.95 -3.76 -11.61
CA ASP A 336 4.33 -4.23 -11.74
C ASP A 336 5.06 -3.49 -12.86
N PRO A 337 5.75 -2.39 -12.53
CA PRO A 337 6.46 -1.59 -13.53
C PRO A 337 7.60 -2.34 -14.21
N VAL A 338 8.23 -3.31 -13.51
CA VAL A 338 9.42 -4.02 -14.00
C VAL A 338 9.05 -5.11 -14.98
N GLN A 339 7.98 -5.87 -14.72
CA GLN A 339 7.61 -6.99 -15.60
C GLN A 339 6.71 -6.58 -16.75
N THR A 340 5.83 -5.60 -16.53
CA THR A 340 4.76 -5.29 -17.49
C THR A 340 4.77 -3.84 -17.98
N GLY A 341 5.40 -2.94 -17.23
CA GLY A 341 5.29 -1.51 -17.48
C GLY A 341 6.45 -0.91 -18.27
N LEU A 342 7.67 -1.26 -17.96
CA LEU A 342 8.88 -0.57 -18.39
C LEU A 342 9.96 -1.53 -18.88
N ALA A 343 10.84 -1.04 -19.74
CA ALA A 343 12.05 -1.74 -20.18
C ALA A 343 13.22 -1.34 -19.28
N VAL A 344 13.53 -2.16 -18.27
CA VAL A 344 14.54 -1.81 -17.24
C VAL A 344 15.96 -1.69 -17.76
N ASP A 345 16.27 -2.32 -18.88
CA ASP A 345 17.56 -2.26 -19.57
C ASP A 345 17.67 -1.09 -20.55
N LEU A 346 16.66 -0.22 -20.62
CA LEU A 346 16.69 1.04 -21.37
C LEU A 346 16.82 2.23 -20.42
N SER A 347 17.24 3.38 -20.96
CA SER A 347 17.32 4.63 -20.20
C SER A 347 15.93 5.16 -19.83
N VAL A 348 15.88 6.09 -18.87
CA VAL A 348 14.65 6.81 -18.52
C VAL A 348 14.07 7.45 -19.80
N LYS A 349 14.87 8.19 -20.55
CA LYS A 349 14.46 8.84 -21.81
C LYS A 349 13.91 7.86 -22.84
N ASP A 350 14.58 6.72 -23.06
CA ASP A 350 14.12 5.73 -24.02
C ASP A 350 12.78 5.11 -23.63
N ASN A 351 12.55 4.90 -22.33
CA ASN A 351 11.26 4.45 -21.83
C ASN A 351 10.14 5.46 -22.08
N PHE A 352 10.40 6.76 -21.97
CA PHE A 352 9.45 7.80 -22.42
C PHE A 352 9.27 7.74 -23.93
N GLY A 353 10.37 7.56 -24.69
CA GLY A 353 10.36 7.49 -26.14
C GLY A 353 9.43 6.42 -26.68
N VAL A 354 9.46 5.21 -26.13
CA VAL A 354 8.58 4.10 -26.56
C VAL A 354 7.10 4.47 -26.51
N SER A 355 6.65 5.22 -25.51
CA SER A 355 5.24 5.57 -25.32
C SER A 355 4.84 6.92 -25.91
N LEU A 356 5.80 7.81 -26.20
CA LEU A 356 5.54 9.17 -26.67
C LEU A 356 5.93 9.38 -28.16
N LEU A 357 6.13 8.31 -28.92
CA LEU A 357 6.52 8.41 -30.34
C LEU A 357 5.57 9.30 -31.16
N ASP A 358 4.26 9.23 -30.92
CA ASP A 358 3.27 10.06 -31.62
C ASP A 358 3.45 11.55 -31.34
N GLN A 359 4.05 11.93 -30.22
CA GLN A 359 4.28 13.32 -29.81
C GLN A 359 5.71 13.79 -30.14
N THR A 360 6.65 12.86 -30.28
CA THR A 360 8.08 13.13 -30.44
C THR A 360 8.62 12.73 -31.80
N SER A 361 7.74 12.39 -32.79
CA SER A 361 8.17 12.00 -34.11
C SER A 361 7.86 13.10 -35.15
N LYS A 362 8.82 13.33 -36.04
CA LYS A 362 8.64 14.12 -37.29
C LYS A 362 8.68 13.17 -38.48
N GLY A 363 7.51 12.68 -38.91
CA GLY A 363 7.40 11.66 -39.93
C GLY A 363 7.91 10.30 -39.43
N ARG A 364 9.04 9.82 -40.00
CA ARG A 364 9.68 8.55 -39.57
C ARG A 364 10.89 8.74 -38.67
N LEU A 365 11.22 9.97 -38.29
CA LEU A 365 12.37 10.30 -37.45
C LEU A 365 11.91 10.75 -36.10
N ILE A 366 12.65 10.32 -35.04
CA ILE A 366 12.42 10.74 -33.67
C ILE A 366 13.02 12.14 -33.50
N ASP A 367 12.25 13.05 -32.92
CA ASP A 367 12.74 14.33 -32.44
C ASP A 367 13.32 14.16 -31.03
N TRP A 368 14.60 13.82 -30.99
CA TRP A 368 15.33 13.57 -29.75
C TRP A 368 15.31 14.75 -28.79
N LYS A 369 15.27 15.99 -29.34
CA LYS A 369 15.20 17.19 -28.49
C LYS A 369 13.83 17.31 -27.82
N ALA A 370 12.76 17.09 -28.59
CA ALA A 370 11.41 17.09 -28.01
C ALA A 370 11.23 15.99 -26.96
N LEU A 371 11.83 14.81 -27.20
CA LEU A 371 11.81 13.71 -26.24
C LEU A 371 12.57 14.05 -24.95
N GLU A 372 13.77 14.66 -25.08
CA GLU A 372 14.57 15.13 -23.94
C GLU A 372 13.80 16.17 -23.12
N ASP A 373 13.19 17.17 -23.77
CA ASP A 373 12.42 18.21 -23.11
C ASP A 373 11.19 17.63 -22.35
N LEU A 374 10.50 16.64 -22.94
CA LEU A 374 9.35 15.98 -22.30
C LEU A 374 9.76 15.12 -21.11
N SER A 375 10.80 14.29 -21.28
CA SER A 375 11.27 13.43 -20.19
C SER A 375 11.84 14.27 -19.04
N SER A 376 12.60 15.32 -19.29
CA SER A 376 13.12 16.23 -18.27
C SER A 376 12.02 16.91 -17.46
N LYS A 377 10.97 17.42 -18.12
CA LYS A 377 9.80 18.00 -17.44
C LYS A 377 9.06 16.99 -16.59
N ALA A 378 8.95 15.75 -17.04
CA ALA A 378 8.31 14.69 -16.27
C ALA A 378 9.16 14.30 -15.07
N ILE A 379 10.49 14.21 -15.23
CA ILE A 379 11.44 13.95 -14.14
C ILE A 379 11.32 15.03 -13.05
N GLU A 380 11.29 16.30 -13.44
CA GLU A 380 11.13 17.41 -12.50
C GLU A 380 9.76 17.37 -11.80
N LYS A 381 8.67 17.24 -12.57
CA LYS A 381 7.29 17.23 -12.02
C LYS A 381 7.06 16.11 -11.01
N PHE A 382 7.59 14.90 -11.26
CA PHE A 382 7.41 13.73 -10.41
C PHE A 382 8.57 13.49 -9.43
N GLU A 383 9.52 14.43 -9.38
CA GLU A 383 10.70 14.35 -8.51
C GLU A 383 11.41 12.98 -8.62
N ILE A 384 11.62 12.54 -9.87
CA ILE A 384 12.30 11.28 -10.13
C ILE A 384 13.79 11.47 -9.84
N LYS A 385 14.32 10.72 -8.88
CA LYS A 385 15.74 10.78 -8.52
C LYS A 385 16.55 9.94 -9.50
N CYS A 386 17.06 10.59 -10.53
CA CYS A 386 18.03 10.09 -11.49
C CYS A 386 19.12 11.15 -11.75
N TYR A 387 20.32 10.75 -12.10
CA TYR A 387 21.43 11.67 -12.36
C TYR A 387 21.31 12.33 -13.75
N ALA A 388 20.76 11.59 -14.71
CA ALA A 388 20.52 12.04 -16.08
C ALA A 388 19.38 11.26 -16.72
N THR A 389 18.81 11.79 -17.82
CA THR A 389 17.77 11.13 -18.60
C THR A 389 18.27 9.82 -19.26
N GLU A 390 19.59 9.69 -19.46
CA GLU A 390 20.27 8.52 -20.01
C GLU A 390 20.52 7.41 -18.97
N GLU A 391 20.25 7.64 -17.67
CA GLU A 391 20.42 6.62 -16.64
C GLU A 391 19.49 5.41 -16.88
N PHE A 392 20.01 4.20 -16.73
CA PHE A 392 19.22 2.99 -16.93
C PHE A 392 18.25 2.78 -15.77
N LEU A 393 17.03 2.34 -16.08
CA LEU A 393 16.01 2.15 -15.06
C LEU A 393 16.40 1.15 -13.98
N ARG A 394 17.17 0.11 -14.32
CA ARG A 394 17.66 -0.88 -13.34
C ARG A 394 18.56 -0.27 -12.25
N GLU A 395 19.09 0.92 -12.45
CA GLU A 395 19.96 1.64 -11.50
C GLU A 395 19.14 2.46 -10.51
N LEU A 396 17.85 2.68 -10.79
CA LEU A 396 16.94 3.42 -9.93
C LEU A 396 16.36 2.54 -8.81
N SER A 397 15.96 3.19 -7.72
CA SER A 397 15.16 2.51 -6.68
C SER A 397 13.77 2.15 -7.19
N GLY A 398 13.14 1.12 -6.60
CA GLY A 398 11.79 0.67 -7.00
C GLY A 398 10.76 1.79 -7.00
N GLY A 399 10.79 2.69 -6.01
CA GLY A 399 9.90 3.86 -5.98
C GLY A 399 10.14 4.83 -7.14
N ASN A 400 11.39 5.05 -7.56
CA ASN A 400 11.67 5.89 -8.73
C ASN A 400 11.25 5.19 -10.04
N ILE A 401 11.40 3.88 -10.15
CA ILE A 401 10.89 3.12 -11.31
C ILE A 401 9.36 3.28 -11.42
N GLN A 402 8.61 3.17 -10.31
CA GLN A 402 7.16 3.42 -10.30
C GLN A 402 6.82 4.86 -10.72
N LYS A 403 7.58 5.85 -10.24
CA LYS A 403 7.43 7.25 -10.66
C LYS A 403 7.61 7.42 -12.17
N VAL A 404 8.62 6.77 -12.76
CA VAL A 404 8.85 6.81 -14.22
C VAL A 404 7.66 6.25 -14.98
N LEU A 405 7.10 5.10 -14.56
CA LEU A 405 5.92 4.52 -15.20
C LEU A 405 4.73 5.49 -15.18
N VAL A 406 4.38 5.97 -14.00
CA VAL A 406 3.24 6.88 -13.83
C VAL A 406 3.47 8.18 -14.60
N ALA A 407 4.65 8.79 -14.50
CA ALA A 407 5.00 10.03 -15.20
C ALA A 407 4.90 9.86 -16.73
N ARG A 408 5.39 8.73 -17.26
CA ARG A 408 5.32 8.40 -18.68
C ARG A 408 3.87 8.27 -19.16
N GLU A 409 3.05 7.48 -18.45
CA GLU A 409 1.66 7.24 -18.85
C GLU A 409 0.80 8.51 -18.74
N LEU A 410 1.02 9.33 -17.71
CA LEU A 410 0.32 10.61 -17.53
C LEU A 410 0.80 11.71 -18.51
N SER A 411 1.92 11.51 -19.19
CA SER A 411 2.42 12.43 -20.23
C SER A 411 1.83 12.15 -21.61
N ARG A 412 1.06 11.07 -21.79
CA ARG A 412 0.44 10.68 -23.06
C ARG A 412 -0.84 11.46 -23.33
N ASP A 413 -1.11 11.74 -24.63
CA ASP A 413 -2.40 12.27 -25.09
C ASP A 413 -3.40 11.12 -25.29
N VAL A 414 -4.19 10.82 -24.25
CA VAL A 414 -5.11 9.68 -24.22
C VAL A 414 -6.53 10.10 -23.86
N ASP A 415 -7.50 9.25 -24.18
CA ASP A 415 -8.89 9.42 -23.78
C ASP A 415 -9.21 8.66 -22.46
N VAL A 416 -8.47 7.58 -22.22
CA VAL A 416 -8.66 6.71 -21.04
C VAL A 416 -7.29 6.38 -20.42
N LEU A 417 -7.21 6.45 -19.09
CA LEU A 417 -6.11 5.93 -18.29
C LEU A 417 -6.62 4.77 -17.44
N VAL A 418 -5.99 3.61 -17.56
CA VAL A 418 -6.16 2.49 -16.62
C VAL A 418 -5.00 2.55 -15.65
N ALA A 419 -5.28 2.82 -14.39
CA ALA A 419 -4.29 2.95 -13.33
C ALA A 419 -4.49 1.83 -12.30
N VAL A 420 -3.54 0.91 -12.23
CA VAL A 420 -3.58 -0.24 -11.32
C VAL A 420 -2.61 0.00 -10.18
N HIS A 421 -3.14 0.19 -8.96
CA HIS A 421 -2.36 0.48 -7.76
C HIS A 421 -1.27 1.55 -7.98
N PRO A 422 -1.62 2.73 -8.54
CA PRO A 422 -0.64 3.68 -9.08
C PRO A 422 0.33 4.23 -8.02
N ALA A 423 -0.06 4.20 -6.75
CA ALA A 423 0.76 4.69 -5.64
C ALA A 423 1.40 3.56 -4.80
N ARG A 424 1.29 2.31 -5.24
CA ARG A 424 1.82 1.17 -4.47
C ARG A 424 3.33 1.26 -4.27
N GLY A 425 3.77 1.16 -3.03
CA GLY A 425 5.20 1.20 -2.67
C GLY A 425 5.86 2.57 -2.74
N LEU A 426 5.08 3.63 -3.00
CA LEU A 426 5.56 5.01 -2.95
C LEU A 426 5.51 5.55 -1.52
N ASP A 427 6.37 6.53 -1.26
CA ASP A 427 6.23 7.36 -0.06
C ASP A 427 5.00 8.29 -0.18
N MET A 428 4.53 8.81 0.95
CA MET A 428 3.29 9.57 0.98
C MET A 428 3.34 10.87 0.16
N HIS A 429 4.48 11.58 0.15
CA HIS A 429 4.64 12.77 -0.68
C HIS A 429 4.48 12.44 -2.17
N THR A 430 5.18 11.41 -2.61
CA THR A 430 5.05 10.90 -3.98
C THR A 430 3.64 10.38 -4.28
N THR A 431 3.01 9.71 -3.32
CA THR A 431 1.61 9.27 -3.44
C THR A 431 0.68 10.46 -3.72
N TYR A 432 0.84 11.57 -2.99
CA TYR A 432 0.07 12.80 -3.23
C TYR A 432 0.35 13.41 -4.61
N LEU A 433 1.60 13.44 -5.06
CA LEU A 433 1.94 13.91 -6.42
C LEU A 433 1.26 13.07 -7.50
N VAL A 434 1.22 11.75 -7.33
CA VAL A 434 0.53 10.84 -8.26
C VAL A 434 -0.98 11.09 -8.22
N TYR A 435 -1.59 11.19 -7.05
CA TYR A 435 -3.02 11.45 -6.89
C TYR A 435 -3.43 12.77 -7.52
N ARG A 436 -2.70 13.85 -7.23
CA ARG A 436 -2.91 15.16 -7.83
C ARG A 436 -2.81 15.09 -9.36
N SER A 437 -1.80 14.39 -9.89
CA SER A 437 -1.61 14.26 -11.32
C SER A 437 -2.74 13.45 -11.98
N ILE A 438 -3.27 12.42 -11.33
CA ILE A 438 -4.45 11.66 -11.79
C ILE A 438 -5.68 12.60 -11.82
N MET A 439 -5.91 13.38 -10.78
CA MET A 439 -7.01 14.36 -10.75
C MET A 439 -6.86 15.44 -11.82
N GLU A 440 -5.64 15.96 -12.05
CA GLU A 440 -5.36 16.96 -13.10
C GLU A 440 -5.67 16.43 -14.50
N VAL A 441 -5.32 15.17 -14.81
CA VAL A 441 -5.63 14.62 -16.15
C VAL A 441 -7.13 14.33 -16.29
N ALA A 442 -7.81 13.91 -15.21
CA ALA A 442 -9.26 13.75 -15.21
C ALA A 442 -9.96 15.09 -15.46
N GLN A 443 -9.53 16.19 -14.84
CA GLN A 443 -10.06 17.54 -15.09
C GLN A 443 -9.84 18.01 -16.53
N LYS A 444 -8.77 17.56 -17.19
CA LYS A 444 -8.52 17.81 -18.62
C LYS A 444 -9.39 16.96 -19.54
N GLY A 445 -10.23 16.08 -18.97
CA GLY A 445 -11.21 15.27 -19.69
C GLY A 445 -10.74 13.85 -20.02
N VAL A 446 -9.63 13.39 -19.46
CA VAL A 446 -9.23 11.97 -19.51
C VAL A 446 -10.07 11.18 -18.53
N SER A 447 -10.65 10.06 -18.95
CA SER A 447 -11.39 9.16 -18.06
C SER A 447 -10.42 8.19 -17.39
N VAL A 448 -10.52 8.03 -16.09
CA VAL A 448 -9.59 7.17 -15.33
C VAL A 448 -10.32 5.95 -14.78
N LEU A 449 -9.85 4.75 -15.12
CA LEU A 449 -10.21 3.50 -14.44
C LEU A 449 -9.14 3.22 -13.39
N LEU A 450 -9.49 3.47 -12.13
CA LEU A 450 -8.63 3.17 -10.99
C LEU A 450 -8.94 1.78 -10.46
N ILE A 451 -7.93 0.94 -10.37
CA ILE A 451 -7.99 -0.34 -9.65
C ILE A 451 -7.23 -0.17 -8.34
N SER A 452 -7.89 -0.41 -7.21
CA SER A 452 -7.30 -0.24 -5.90
C SER A 452 -7.69 -1.36 -4.92
N GLU A 453 -6.83 -1.60 -3.94
CA GLU A 453 -7.10 -2.41 -2.75
C GLU A 453 -7.28 -1.52 -1.51
N ASP A 454 -6.94 -0.23 -1.62
CA ASP A 454 -6.98 0.74 -0.53
C ASP A 454 -8.31 1.51 -0.54
N VAL A 455 -9.09 1.34 0.53
CA VAL A 455 -10.39 2.00 0.70
C VAL A 455 -10.26 3.52 0.78
N ASP A 456 -9.17 4.00 1.41
CA ASP A 456 -8.94 5.43 1.57
C ASP A 456 -8.54 6.08 0.24
N GLU A 457 -7.68 5.43 -0.55
CA GLU A 457 -7.36 5.83 -1.93
C GLU A 457 -8.63 5.90 -2.79
N ALA A 458 -9.43 4.83 -2.77
CA ALA A 458 -10.65 4.74 -3.54
C ALA A 458 -11.65 5.84 -3.18
N LEU A 459 -11.89 6.08 -1.89
CA LEU A 459 -12.77 7.14 -1.41
C LEU A 459 -12.21 8.54 -1.64
N PHE A 460 -10.89 8.70 -1.67
CA PHE A 460 -10.26 10.00 -1.92
C PHE A 460 -10.38 10.41 -3.39
N LEU A 461 -9.98 9.53 -4.31
CA LEU A 461 -9.78 9.87 -5.73
C LEU A 461 -11.06 9.78 -6.57
N SER A 462 -11.96 8.84 -6.29
CA SER A 462 -12.99 8.49 -7.25
C SER A 462 -14.25 9.37 -7.19
N ASP A 463 -14.95 9.44 -8.32
CA ASP A 463 -16.30 10.00 -8.45
C ASP A 463 -17.37 8.93 -8.24
N ARG A 464 -17.12 7.74 -8.79
CA ARG A 464 -17.97 6.54 -8.67
C ARG A 464 -17.11 5.32 -8.34
N LEU A 465 -17.69 4.40 -7.59
CA LEU A 465 -17.02 3.17 -7.15
C LEU A 465 -17.90 1.94 -7.34
N GLY A 466 -17.23 0.82 -7.59
CA GLY A 466 -17.80 -0.52 -7.51
C GLY A 466 -16.79 -1.45 -6.83
N ALA A 467 -17.29 -2.41 -6.06
CA ALA A 467 -16.46 -3.43 -5.45
C ALA A 467 -16.52 -4.74 -6.26
N MET A 468 -15.40 -5.47 -6.29
CA MET A 468 -15.32 -6.74 -6.99
C MET A 468 -15.01 -7.87 -6.00
N TYR A 469 -15.81 -8.94 -6.06
CA TYR A 469 -15.65 -10.12 -5.23
C TYR A 469 -15.89 -11.39 -6.04
N GLU A 470 -14.99 -12.36 -5.99
CA GLU A 470 -15.03 -13.64 -6.74
C GLU A 470 -15.39 -13.46 -8.22
N GLY A 471 -14.82 -12.44 -8.85
CA GLY A 471 -15.01 -12.13 -10.27
C GLY A 471 -16.31 -11.39 -10.60
N LYS A 472 -17.18 -11.13 -9.65
CA LYS A 472 -18.43 -10.36 -9.83
C LYS A 472 -18.23 -8.91 -9.43
N LEU A 473 -18.65 -7.99 -10.28
CA LEU A 473 -18.64 -6.56 -10.01
C LEU A 473 -19.99 -6.16 -9.39
N SER A 474 -19.94 -5.44 -8.26
CA SER A 474 -21.13 -4.83 -7.66
C SER A 474 -21.69 -3.73 -8.57
N GLU A 475 -22.89 -3.23 -8.23
CA GLU A 475 -23.40 -2.03 -8.86
C GLU A 475 -22.46 -0.84 -8.58
N ILE A 476 -22.16 -0.05 -9.63
CA ILE A 476 -21.34 1.14 -9.52
C ILE A 476 -22.20 2.30 -9.01
N LYS A 477 -21.82 2.86 -7.88
CA LYS A 477 -22.53 3.94 -7.20
C LYS A 477 -21.64 5.19 -7.11
N PRO A 478 -22.26 6.37 -6.97
CA PRO A 478 -21.54 7.60 -6.62
C PRO A 478 -20.75 7.42 -5.31
N LYS A 479 -19.61 8.09 -5.19
CA LYS A 479 -18.75 8.08 -4.00
C LYS A 479 -19.51 8.28 -2.68
N GLY A 480 -20.44 9.23 -2.64
CA GLY A 480 -21.21 9.55 -1.43
C GLY A 480 -22.15 8.43 -0.92
N PHE A 481 -22.35 7.37 -1.71
CA PHE A 481 -23.09 6.18 -1.27
C PHE A 481 -22.26 5.28 -0.35
N TRP A 482 -20.94 5.33 -0.45
CA TRP A 482 -20.03 4.40 0.18
C TRP A 482 -19.46 4.95 1.48
N THR A 483 -19.40 4.10 2.51
CA THR A 483 -18.56 4.29 3.69
C THR A 483 -17.41 3.28 3.67
N ARG A 484 -16.42 3.44 4.54
CA ARG A 484 -15.33 2.47 4.69
C ARG A 484 -15.84 1.08 5.01
N GLU A 485 -16.81 1.00 5.92
CA GLU A 485 -17.42 -0.25 6.39
C GLU A 485 -18.21 -0.94 5.26
N THR A 486 -18.99 -0.16 4.50
CA THR A 486 -19.79 -0.74 3.40
C THR A 486 -18.90 -1.22 2.27
N LEU A 487 -17.89 -0.43 1.85
CA LEU A 487 -16.92 -0.88 0.84
C LEU A 487 -16.19 -2.14 1.28
N GLY A 488 -15.67 -2.16 2.52
CA GLY A 488 -15.01 -3.33 3.06
C GLY A 488 -15.90 -4.56 3.05
N SER A 489 -17.17 -4.44 3.45
CA SER A 489 -18.11 -5.56 3.42
C SER A 489 -18.37 -6.11 2.02
N TYR A 490 -18.41 -5.24 1.01
CA TYR A 490 -18.54 -5.66 -0.40
C TYR A 490 -17.27 -6.37 -0.92
N MET A 491 -16.08 -5.90 -0.53
CA MET A 491 -14.80 -6.52 -0.92
C MET A 491 -14.63 -7.96 -0.42
N ILE A 492 -15.28 -8.32 0.70
CA ILE A 492 -15.27 -9.69 1.26
C ILE A 492 -16.54 -10.49 0.95
N GLY A 493 -17.46 -9.94 0.15
CA GLY A 493 -18.69 -10.62 -0.25
C GLY A 493 -19.75 -10.75 0.85
N ALA A 494 -19.66 -10.02 1.95
CA ALA A 494 -20.61 -10.10 3.06
C ALA A 494 -22.05 -9.73 2.65
N HIS A 495 -22.20 -8.86 1.65
CA HIS A 495 -23.51 -8.49 1.08
C HIS A 495 -24.18 -9.67 0.34
N VAL A 496 -23.42 -10.53 -0.33
CA VAL A 496 -23.95 -11.72 -1.04
C VAL A 496 -24.52 -12.72 -0.03
N MET A 497 -23.91 -12.81 1.17
CA MET A 497 -24.41 -13.69 2.24
C MET A 497 -25.71 -13.14 2.89
N GLN A 498 -25.96 -11.83 2.84
CA GLN A 498 -27.20 -11.23 3.35
C GLN A 498 -28.36 -11.43 2.39
N GLU A 499 -28.15 -11.28 1.07
CA GLU A 499 -29.18 -11.53 0.05
C GLU A 499 -29.55 -13.01 -0.05
N ALA A 500 -28.62 -13.93 0.24
CA ALA A 500 -28.91 -15.38 0.25
C ALA A 500 -29.69 -15.84 1.51
N LYS A 501 -29.83 -14.98 2.53
CA LYS A 501 -30.59 -15.25 3.76
C LYS A 501 -31.95 -14.54 3.84
N ALA A 502 -32.24 -13.64 2.89
CA ALA A 502 -33.50 -12.94 2.74
C ALA A 502 -34.38 -13.60 1.66
#